data_3f3815331a65090dee3e63ae3a15519b
#
_entry.id   3f3815331a65090dee3e63ae3a15519b
#
_cell.length_a   1.000
_cell.length_b   1.000
_cell.length_c   1.000
_cell.angle_alpha   90.00
_cell.angle_beta   90.00
_cell.angle_gamma   90.00
#
_symmetry.space_group_name_H-M   'P 1'
#
loop_
_entity.id
_entity.type
_entity.pdbx_description
1 polymer ?
#
loop_
_entity_poly.entity_id
_entity_poly.type
_entity_poly.pdbx_seq_one_letter_code
_entity_poly.pdbx_strand_id
1 'polypeptide(L)'
;MTSINNFFKPQIANTKAGETQLSVFYTNDMHGDINRLSKLKSAKDSFEKSNKDNSTLALTAGDCFYGKDKQRIGLISKVMNMMKFDALTLGNHEFTPGSKGLAENLKNIDAKAVSANLEIGEDCPLKDRIADKKLVKSAIFMKGGHKFAVIGASPFDAEVGITEDAKAGVRVKDIDKTIKAINEEAKNLEKQGINKIILLSHLGYGEHADLKVARETEGIDIIVGG
;
A
#
# COMPACT_ATOMS: atom_id res chain seq x y z
N MET A 1 2.21 17.33 28.71
CA MET A 1 2.63 16.08 28.02
C MET A 1 1.47 15.10 28.12
N THR A 2 0.60 15.08 27.14
CA THR A 2 -0.53 14.14 27.10
C THR A 2 0.02 12.78 26.65
N SER A 3 -0.07 11.79 27.51
CA SER A 3 0.42 10.44 27.29
C SER A 3 -0.25 9.80 26.07
N ILE A 4 0.53 9.37 25.09
CA ILE A 4 0.10 8.63 23.89
C ILE A 4 -0.49 7.25 24.27
N ASN A 5 -0.39 6.84 25.52
CA ASN A 5 -0.78 5.50 26.00
C ASN A 5 -2.28 5.18 25.95
N ASN A 6 -3.15 6.12 25.58
CA ASN A 6 -4.60 5.88 25.55
C ASN A 6 -5.17 5.63 24.14
N PHE A 7 -4.36 5.72 23.05
CA PHE A 7 -4.85 5.57 21.69
C PHE A 7 -4.91 4.13 21.17
N PHE A 8 -4.25 3.19 21.83
CA PHE A 8 -4.22 1.79 21.40
C PHE A 8 -4.55 0.84 22.57
N LYS A 9 -5.79 0.87 23.03
CA LYS A 9 -6.32 -0.31 23.70
C LYS A 9 -6.81 -1.24 22.59
N PRO A 10 -6.13 -2.37 22.29
CA PRO A 10 -6.69 -3.36 21.41
C PRO A 10 -8.03 -3.79 22.02
N GLN A 11 -9.12 -3.66 21.27
CA GLN A 11 -10.32 -4.41 21.60
C GLN A 11 -9.97 -5.87 21.31
N ILE A 12 -9.57 -6.59 22.33
CA ILE A 12 -9.38 -8.04 22.25
C ILE A 12 -10.78 -8.61 22.15
N ALA A 13 -11.27 -8.78 20.93
CA ALA A 13 -12.40 -9.66 20.69
C ALA A 13 -11.94 -11.07 21.08
N ASN A 14 -12.65 -11.75 21.96
CA ASN A 14 -12.43 -13.16 22.23
C ASN A 14 -12.65 -13.91 20.91
N THR A 15 -11.57 -14.34 20.27
CA THR A 15 -11.65 -15.12 19.04
C THR A 15 -12.28 -16.46 19.35
N LYS A 16 -13.36 -16.77 18.63
CA LYS A 16 -13.99 -18.10 18.70
C LYS A 16 -13.09 -19.11 17.99
N ALA A 17 -13.23 -20.38 18.33
CA ALA A 17 -12.53 -21.45 17.64
C ALA A 17 -12.81 -21.37 16.12
N GLY A 18 -11.75 -21.28 15.32
CA GLY A 18 -11.82 -21.12 13.85
C GLY A 18 -11.76 -19.68 13.33
N GLU A 19 -11.78 -18.67 14.20
CA GLU A 19 -11.57 -17.27 13.83
C GLU A 19 -10.08 -16.93 13.84
N THR A 20 -9.68 -16.06 12.91
CA THR A 20 -8.32 -15.50 12.84
C THR A 20 -8.37 -14.02 13.13
N GLN A 21 -7.60 -13.56 14.11
CA GLN A 21 -7.47 -12.14 14.38
C GLN A 21 -6.33 -11.56 13.54
N LEU A 22 -6.64 -10.53 12.74
CA LEU A 22 -5.68 -9.73 12.02
C LEU A 22 -5.64 -8.33 12.62
N SER A 23 -4.46 -7.85 12.96
CA SER A 23 -4.21 -6.47 13.35
C SER A 23 -3.45 -5.75 12.24
N VAL A 24 -3.97 -4.62 11.77
CA VAL A 24 -3.36 -3.86 10.68
C VAL A 24 -2.82 -2.54 11.24
N PHE A 25 -1.52 -2.32 11.09
CA PHE A 25 -0.90 -1.02 11.25
C PHE A 25 -0.80 -0.37 9.88
N TYR A 26 -1.39 0.80 9.70
CA TYR A 26 -1.28 1.48 8.41
C TYR A 26 -0.96 2.96 8.56
N THR A 27 -0.41 3.51 7.48
CA THR A 27 -0.10 4.93 7.31
C THR A 27 -0.44 5.34 5.89
N ASN A 28 -0.63 6.63 5.68
CA ASN A 28 -0.80 7.28 4.39
C ASN A 28 -0.26 8.70 4.45
N ASP A 29 0.00 9.31 3.30
CA ASP A 29 0.30 10.74 3.15
C ASP A 29 1.40 11.26 4.09
N MET A 30 2.47 10.50 4.23
CA MET A 30 3.62 10.89 5.05
C MET A 30 4.41 12.05 4.44
N HIS A 31 4.36 12.22 3.12
CA HIS A 31 4.99 13.30 2.34
C HIS A 31 6.43 13.58 2.75
N GLY A 32 7.17 12.53 3.11
CA GLY A 32 8.55 12.64 3.52
C GLY A 32 8.79 13.50 4.77
N ASP A 33 7.82 13.62 5.67
CA ASP A 33 7.98 14.37 6.93
C ASP A 33 8.81 13.56 7.93
N ILE A 34 10.12 13.82 7.89
CA ILE A 34 11.11 13.14 8.73
C ILE A 34 10.84 13.35 10.22
N ASN A 35 10.26 14.48 10.61
CA ASN A 35 9.99 14.80 12.03
C ASN A 35 8.88 13.89 12.61
N ARG A 36 7.98 13.41 11.77
CA ARG A 36 6.93 12.46 12.16
C ARG A 36 7.39 11.01 12.21
N LEU A 37 8.45 10.67 11.45
CA LEU A 37 8.90 9.29 11.29
C LEU A 37 9.34 8.63 12.60
N SER A 38 10.01 9.37 13.50
CA SER A 38 10.40 8.83 14.82
C SER A 38 9.19 8.50 15.70
N LYS A 39 8.17 9.36 15.69
CA LYS A 39 6.90 9.13 16.41
C LYS A 39 6.16 7.94 15.83
N LEU A 40 6.14 7.84 14.51
CA LEU A 40 5.50 6.75 13.79
C LEU A 40 6.18 5.40 14.09
N LYS A 41 7.52 5.38 14.13
CA LYS A 41 8.27 4.18 14.52
C LYS A 41 7.92 3.74 15.95
N SER A 42 7.87 4.68 16.89
CA SER A 42 7.49 4.40 18.28
C SER A 42 6.05 3.87 18.38
N ALA A 43 5.13 4.44 17.60
CA ALA A 43 3.75 3.97 17.54
C ALA A 43 3.65 2.55 16.98
N LYS A 44 4.39 2.25 15.90
CA LYS A 44 4.45 0.91 15.32
C LYS A 44 5.03 -0.12 16.31
N ASP A 45 6.12 0.21 16.99
CA ASP A 45 6.72 -0.69 17.98
C ASP A 45 5.75 -0.99 19.14
N SER A 46 5.01 0.02 19.58
CA SER A 46 3.97 -0.13 20.61
C SER A 46 2.81 -1.01 20.11
N PHE A 47 2.40 -0.81 18.86
CA PHE A 47 1.37 -1.64 18.21
C PHE A 47 1.81 -3.10 18.12
N GLU A 48 3.01 -3.39 17.64
CA GLU A 48 3.54 -4.75 17.52
C GLU A 48 3.64 -5.42 18.90
N LYS A 49 4.13 -4.69 19.91
CA LYS A 49 4.20 -5.19 21.28
C LYS A 49 2.83 -5.54 21.85
N SER A 50 1.81 -4.74 21.56
CA SER A 50 0.43 -4.96 22.02
C SER A 50 -0.29 -6.08 21.27
N ASN A 51 0.19 -6.43 20.07
CA ASN A 51 -0.42 -7.42 19.19
C ASN A 51 0.50 -8.62 18.90
N LYS A 52 1.46 -8.90 19.78
CA LYS A 52 2.47 -9.96 19.58
C LYS A 52 1.90 -11.35 19.32
N ASP A 53 0.71 -11.62 19.85
CA ASP A 53 0.02 -12.90 19.73
C ASP A 53 -0.95 -12.95 18.54
N ASN A 54 -1.08 -11.85 17.78
CA ASN A 54 -1.97 -11.73 16.63
C ASN A 54 -1.19 -11.78 15.32
N SER A 55 -1.90 -12.10 14.23
CA SER A 55 -1.38 -11.83 12.90
C SER A 55 -1.32 -10.33 12.68
N THR A 56 -0.17 -9.79 12.31
CA THR A 56 0.00 -8.35 12.07
C THR A 56 0.46 -8.07 10.64
N LEU A 57 -0.15 -7.08 10.00
CA LEU A 57 0.29 -6.49 8.75
C LEU A 57 0.63 -5.01 8.95
N ALA A 58 1.71 -4.55 8.33
CA ALA A 58 2.10 -3.15 8.28
C ALA A 58 2.01 -2.65 6.85
N LEU A 59 1.12 -1.70 6.58
CA LEU A 59 0.79 -1.22 5.25
C LEU A 59 0.98 0.30 5.15
N THR A 60 1.27 0.80 3.96
CA THR A 60 1.20 2.24 3.70
C THR A 60 0.43 2.49 2.40
N ALA A 61 -0.59 3.34 2.51
CA ALA A 61 -1.50 3.65 1.42
C ALA A 61 -0.99 4.75 0.48
N GLY A 62 0.33 4.89 0.35
CA GLY A 62 0.96 5.79 -0.61
C GLY A 62 1.36 7.15 -0.06
N ASP A 63 1.89 7.98 -0.94
CA ASP A 63 2.42 9.32 -0.66
C ASP A 63 3.44 9.34 0.47
N CYS A 64 4.35 8.36 0.43
CA CYS A 64 5.45 8.25 1.37
C CYS A 64 6.54 9.28 1.08
N PHE A 65 6.76 9.58 -0.20
CA PHE A 65 7.79 10.50 -0.67
C PHE A 65 7.23 11.90 -0.91
N TYR A 66 8.14 12.84 -1.10
CA TYR A 66 7.81 14.20 -1.52
C TYR A 66 8.96 14.81 -2.31
N GLY A 67 8.64 15.33 -3.51
CA GLY A 67 9.60 16.02 -4.37
C GLY A 67 10.58 15.07 -5.09
N LYS A 68 11.70 15.65 -5.58
CA LYS A 68 12.71 14.95 -6.41
C LYS A 68 14.08 14.86 -5.74
N ASP A 69 14.21 15.29 -4.49
CA ASP A 69 15.48 15.26 -3.75
C ASP A 69 15.87 13.81 -3.41
N LYS A 70 16.90 13.32 -4.09
CA LYS A 70 17.40 11.94 -3.94
C LYS A 70 17.92 11.63 -2.53
N GLN A 71 18.53 12.62 -1.84
CA GLN A 71 19.05 12.39 -0.49
C GLN A 71 17.90 12.22 0.50
N ARG A 72 16.89 13.09 0.41
CA ARG A 72 15.68 13.00 1.22
C ARG A 72 14.92 11.70 0.96
N ILE A 73 14.71 11.35 -0.31
CA ILE A 73 14.05 10.09 -0.70
C ILE A 73 14.84 8.89 -0.16
N GLY A 74 16.17 8.90 -0.28
CA GLY A 74 17.01 7.84 0.24
C GLY A 74 16.94 7.70 1.78
N LEU A 75 16.82 8.81 2.51
CA LEU A 75 16.60 8.78 3.95
C LEU A 75 15.23 8.19 4.30
N ILE A 76 14.18 8.62 3.60
CA ILE A 76 12.83 8.09 3.80
C ILE A 76 12.79 6.60 3.52
N SER A 77 13.40 6.13 2.43
CA SER A 77 13.48 4.70 2.10
C SER A 77 14.13 3.90 3.23
N LYS A 78 15.23 4.39 3.81
CA LYS A 78 15.86 3.75 4.96
C LYS A 78 14.94 3.65 6.16
N VAL A 79 14.21 4.73 6.48
CA VAL A 79 13.27 4.73 7.60
C VAL A 79 12.11 3.77 7.33
N MET A 80 11.56 3.75 6.12
CA MET A 80 10.53 2.79 5.75
C MET A 80 10.99 1.34 5.92
N ASN A 81 12.23 1.03 5.51
CA ASN A 81 12.81 -0.30 5.71
C ASN A 81 12.99 -0.63 7.20
N MET A 82 13.42 0.34 8.03
CA MET A 82 13.46 0.19 9.49
C MET A 82 12.07 -0.05 10.09
N MET A 83 11.02 0.51 9.50
CA MET A 83 9.64 0.29 9.93
C MET A 83 9.08 -1.05 9.47
N LYS A 84 9.73 -1.74 8.54
CA LYS A 84 9.33 -3.06 8.04
C LYS A 84 7.88 -3.10 7.59
N PHE A 85 7.49 -2.19 6.69
CA PHE A 85 6.20 -2.31 6.02
C PHE A 85 6.17 -3.58 5.15
N ASP A 86 5.05 -4.29 5.17
CA ASP A 86 4.83 -5.47 4.33
C ASP A 86 4.53 -5.04 2.89
N ALA A 87 3.64 -4.05 2.71
CA ALA A 87 3.28 -3.52 1.40
C ALA A 87 3.07 -2.00 1.41
N LEU A 88 3.24 -1.41 0.23
CA LEU A 88 2.84 -0.04 -0.08
C LEU A 88 2.04 0.00 -1.38
N THR A 89 1.02 0.86 -1.48
CA THR A 89 0.50 1.28 -2.77
C THR A 89 1.18 2.57 -3.22
N LEU A 90 1.07 2.92 -4.50
CA LEU A 90 1.67 4.13 -5.04
C LEU A 90 0.64 5.26 -4.99
N GLY A 91 0.94 6.33 -4.27
CA GLY A 91 0.24 7.59 -4.35
C GLY A 91 0.78 8.48 -5.47
N ASN A 92 0.27 9.70 -5.60
CA ASN A 92 0.70 10.61 -6.66
C ASN A 92 2.15 11.10 -6.47
N HIS A 93 2.59 11.26 -5.25
CA HIS A 93 3.96 11.71 -4.98
C HIS A 93 5.02 10.66 -5.28
N GLU A 94 4.69 9.39 -5.33
CA GLU A 94 5.60 8.35 -5.82
C GLU A 94 5.97 8.55 -7.28
N PHE A 95 5.07 9.13 -8.10
CA PHE A 95 5.31 9.41 -9.53
C PHE A 95 6.03 10.74 -9.79
N THR A 96 6.16 11.63 -8.79
CA THR A 96 6.80 12.95 -8.95
C THR A 96 8.21 12.89 -9.57
N PRO A 97 9.10 11.92 -9.24
CA PRO A 97 10.43 11.85 -9.84
C PRO A 97 10.45 11.21 -11.24
N GLY A 98 9.29 10.95 -11.84
CA GLY A 98 9.14 10.23 -13.10
C GLY A 98 9.31 8.72 -12.97
N SER A 99 8.99 7.99 -14.05
CA SER A 99 9.03 6.51 -14.06
C SER A 99 10.41 5.95 -13.74
N LYS A 100 11.49 6.60 -14.21
CA LYS A 100 12.86 6.21 -13.88
C LYS A 100 13.19 6.42 -12.40
N GLY A 101 12.80 7.57 -11.85
CA GLY A 101 13.01 7.87 -10.43
C GLY A 101 12.21 6.95 -9.53
N LEU A 102 10.96 6.67 -9.89
CA LEU A 102 10.13 5.70 -9.17
C LEU A 102 10.75 4.30 -9.20
N ALA A 103 11.23 3.82 -10.36
CA ALA A 103 11.89 2.52 -10.47
C ALA A 103 13.11 2.40 -9.55
N GLU A 104 13.93 3.47 -9.45
CA GLU A 104 15.06 3.51 -8.53
C GLU A 104 14.63 3.55 -7.06
N ASN A 105 13.59 4.31 -6.74
CA ASN A 105 13.07 4.38 -5.37
C ASN A 105 12.55 3.01 -4.90
N LEU A 106 11.77 2.35 -5.73
CA LEU A 106 11.22 1.01 -5.42
C LEU A 106 12.31 -0.05 -5.24
N LYS A 107 13.45 0.09 -5.94
CA LYS A 107 14.60 -0.80 -5.75
C LYS A 107 15.15 -0.74 -4.31
N ASN A 108 15.07 0.42 -3.68
CA ASN A 108 15.64 0.70 -2.36
C ASN A 108 14.65 0.47 -1.20
N ILE A 109 13.42 0.02 -1.49
CA ILE A 109 12.39 -0.25 -0.49
C ILE A 109 12.20 -1.75 -0.35
N ASP A 110 12.15 -2.24 0.90
CA ASP A 110 11.95 -3.67 1.18
C ASP A 110 10.49 -4.11 1.00
N ALA A 111 9.54 -3.22 1.31
CA ALA A 111 8.12 -3.47 1.14
C ALA A 111 7.74 -3.80 -0.32
N LYS A 112 6.70 -4.62 -0.52
CA LYS A 112 6.13 -4.86 -1.84
C LYS A 112 5.31 -3.65 -2.30
N ALA A 113 5.67 -3.08 -3.45
CA ALA A 113 4.80 -2.11 -4.10
C ALA A 113 3.67 -2.85 -4.81
N VAL A 114 2.42 -2.47 -4.52
CA VAL A 114 1.23 -3.11 -5.09
C VAL A 114 0.38 -2.09 -5.86
N SER A 115 -0.01 -2.43 -7.10
CA SER A 115 -0.97 -1.65 -7.90
C SER A 115 -1.54 -2.50 -9.02
N ALA A 116 -2.85 -2.75 -9.01
CA ALA A 116 -3.55 -3.55 -10.01
C ALA A 116 -4.01 -2.71 -11.21
N ASN A 117 -4.04 -1.39 -11.08
CA ASN A 117 -4.61 -0.49 -12.07
C ASN A 117 -3.57 0.28 -12.91
N LEU A 118 -2.29 -0.10 -12.84
CA LEU A 118 -1.26 0.47 -13.72
C LEU A 118 -1.21 -0.27 -15.07
N GLU A 119 -1.02 0.51 -16.12
CA GLU A 119 -0.60 0.05 -17.45
C GLU A 119 0.83 0.54 -17.68
N ILE A 120 1.74 -0.42 -17.90
CA ILE A 120 3.17 -0.15 -18.03
C ILE A 120 3.59 -0.42 -19.48
N GLY A 121 4.05 0.62 -20.17
CA GLY A 121 4.55 0.54 -21.55
C GLY A 121 5.84 -0.30 -21.66
N GLU A 122 6.15 -0.77 -22.88
CA GLU A 122 7.26 -1.69 -23.12
C GLU A 122 8.63 -1.10 -22.73
N ASP A 123 8.86 0.17 -23.00
CA ASP A 123 10.15 0.85 -22.74
C ASP A 123 10.19 1.54 -21.36
N CYS A 124 9.17 1.30 -20.52
CA CYS A 124 9.09 1.94 -19.21
C CYS A 124 10.06 1.30 -18.21
N PRO A 125 10.88 2.08 -17.49
CA PRO A 125 11.82 1.57 -16.47
C PRO A 125 11.17 0.76 -15.35
N LEU A 126 9.86 0.88 -15.14
CA LEU A 126 9.11 0.08 -14.17
C LEU A 126 8.97 -1.39 -14.57
N LYS A 127 9.23 -1.75 -15.84
CA LYS A 127 9.28 -3.15 -16.27
C LYS A 127 10.28 -3.96 -15.45
N ASP A 128 11.43 -3.39 -15.11
CA ASP A 128 12.41 -4.05 -14.26
C ASP A 128 11.84 -4.36 -12.86
N ARG A 129 10.99 -3.45 -12.34
CA ARG A 129 10.35 -3.64 -11.01
C ARG A 129 9.25 -4.68 -11.03
N ILE A 130 8.64 -4.88 -12.19
CA ILE A 130 7.72 -6.01 -12.40
C ILE A 130 8.52 -7.32 -12.52
N ALA A 131 9.61 -7.33 -13.28
CA ALA A 131 10.45 -8.51 -13.49
C ALA A 131 11.07 -9.03 -12.18
N ASP A 132 11.54 -8.13 -11.30
CA ASP A 132 12.10 -8.48 -9.99
C ASP A 132 11.04 -8.61 -8.88
N LYS A 133 9.77 -8.50 -9.23
CA LYS A 133 8.61 -8.60 -8.33
C LYS A 133 8.61 -7.59 -7.19
N LYS A 134 9.22 -6.44 -7.39
CA LYS A 134 9.11 -5.29 -6.48
C LYS A 134 7.80 -4.53 -6.67
N LEU A 135 7.31 -4.44 -7.91
CA LEU A 135 5.99 -3.90 -8.26
C LEU A 135 5.12 -5.04 -8.80
N VAL A 136 4.01 -5.29 -8.13
CA VAL A 136 3.07 -6.37 -8.47
C VAL A 136 1.63 -5.87 -8.34
N LYS A 137 0.66 -6.60 -8.91
CA LYS A 137 -0.77 -6.27 -8.73
C LYS A 137 -1.22 -6.51 -7.30
N SER A 138 -0.77 -7.63 -6.74
CA SER A 138 -1.05 -8.05 -5.37
C SER A 138 0.15 -8.77 -4.76
N ALA A 139 0.22 -8.81 -3.43
CA ALA A 139 1.22 -9.58 -2.70
C ALA A 139 0.55 -10.43 -1.63
N ILE A 140 1.09 -11.63 -1.39
CA ILE A 140 0.57 -12.60 -0.44
C ILE A 140 1.50 -12.69 0.75
N PHE A 141 0.94 -12.59 1.96
CA PHE A 141 1.66 -12.62 3.21
C PHE A 141 1.17 -13.77 4.09
N MET A 142 2.11 -14.53 4.65
CA MET A 142 1.81 -15.54 5.67
C MET A 142 1.93 -14.89 7.04
N LYS A 143 0.85 -14.81 7.78
CA LYS A 143 0.81 -14.27 9.14
C LYS A 143 -0.03 -15.17 10.02
N GLY A 144 0.53 -15.60 11.16
CA GLY A 144 -0.17 -16.50 12.09
C GLY A 144 -0.71 -17.80 11.46
N GLY A 145 0.00 -18.35 10.48
CA GLY A 145 -0.43 -19.57 9.77
C GLY A 145 -1.51 -19.35 8.69
N HIS A 146 -1.95 -18.10 8.47
CA HIS A 146 -2.96 -17.75 7.46
C HIS A 146 -2.37 -16.93 6.32
N LYS A 147 -2.93 -17.11 5.10
CA LYS A 147 -2.60 -16.31 3.92
C LYS A 147 -3.49 -15.08 3.86
N PHE A 148 -2.88 -13.92 3.73
CA PHE A 148 -3.55 -12.65 3.45
C PHE A 148 -3.01 -12.11 2.14
N ALA A 149 -3.87 -11.60 1.29
CA ALA A 149 -3.46 -10.88 0.09
C ALA A 149 -3.70 -9.38 0.25
N VAL A 150 -2.82 -8.58 -0.33
CA VAL A 150 -2.97 -7.13 -0.44
C VAL A 150 -2.94 -6.78 -1.92
N ILE A 151 -4.06 -6.28 -2.45
CA ILE A 151 -4.17 -5.71 -3.80
C ILE A 151 -3.94 -4.20 -3.67
N GLY A 152 -3.24 -3.57 -4.63
CA GLY A 152 -3.04 -2.12 -4.63
C GLY A 152 -3.91 -1.40 -5.66
N ALA A 153 -4.24 -0.14 -5.39
CA ALA A 153 -4.83 0.77 -6.35
C ALA A 153 -4.18 2.16 -6.25
N SER A 154 -3.60 2.62 -7.36
CA SER A 154 -2.96 3.94 -7.49
C SER A 154 -3.96 4.99 -7.96
N PRO A 155 -3.77 6.28 -7.65
CA PRO A 155 -4.70 7.35 -7.98
C PRO A 155 -4.76 7.61 -9.50
N PHE A 156 -5.86 8.20 -9.96
CA PHE A 156 -6.09 8.49 -11.39
C PHE A 156 -5.22 9.62 -11.91
N ASP A 157 -4.82 9.54 -13.17
CA ASP A 157 -3.96 10.53 -13.84
C ASP A 157 -4.44 11.98 -13.71
N ALA A 158 -5.75 12.19 -13.77
CA ALA A 158 -6.34 13.53 -13.71
C ALA A 158 -6.21 14.17 -12.31
N GLU A 159 -6.09 13.38 -11.26
CA GLU A 159 -6.04 13.85 -9.87
C GLU A 159 -4.60 14.00 -9.37
N VAL A 160 -3.65 13.36 -10.02
CA VAL A 160 -2.28 13.25 -9.51
C VAL A 160 -1.31 14.33 -9.96
N GLY A 161 -1.71 15.21 -10.87
CA GLY A 161 -0.80 16.22 -11.43
C GLY A 161 0.50 15.61 -11.99
N ILE A 162 0.43 14.35 -12.45
CA ILE A 162 1.57 13.64 -13.02
C ILE A 162 2.07 14.42 -14.26
N THR A 163 3.32 14.88 -14.23
CA THR A 163 3.94 15.57 -15.36
C THR A 163 4.08 14.61 -16.54
N GLU A 164 4.18 15.16 -17.77
CA GLU A 164 4.38 14.34 -18.98
C GLU A 164 5.61 13.41 -18.86
N ASP A 165 6.68 13.89 -18.23
CA ASP A 165 7.87 13.07 -17.94
C ASP A 165 7.57 11.91 -16.97
N ALA A 166 6.67 12.14 -16.00
CA ALA A 166 6.24 11.11 -15.07
C ALA A 166 5.34 10.08 -15.76
N LYS A 167 4.57 10.50 -16.75
CA LYS A 167 3.70 9.64 -17.56
C LYS A 167 4.47 8.77 -18.57
N ALA A 168 5.76 9.00 -18.80
CA ALA A 168 6.52 8.26 -19.79
C ALA A 168 6.40 6.74 -19.57
N GLY A 169 5.52 6.11 -20.35
CA GLY A 169 5.25 4.67 -20.29
C GLY A 169 4.41 4.17 -19.11
N VAL A 170 3.79 5.06 -18.32
CA VAL A 170 2.87 4.68 -17.23
C VAL A 170 1.51 5.35 -17.43
N ARG A 171 0.45 4.58 -17.31
CA ARG A 171 -0.93 5.08 -17.24
C ARG A 171 -1.65 4.42 -16.09
N VAL A 172 -2.56 5.15 -15.47
CA VAL A 172 -3.50 4.59 -14.48
C VAL A 172 -4.85 4.40 -15.17
N LYS A 173 -5.45 3.24 -14.97
CA LYS A 173 -6.78 2.92 -15.50
C LYS A 173 -7.83 3.83 -14.89
N ASP A 174 -8.86 4.18 -15.68
CA ASP A 174 -10.07 4.84 -15.15
C ASP A 174 -10.75 3.99 -14.08
N ILE A 175 -11.75 4.57 -13.39
CA ILE A 175 -12.40 3.92 -12.25
C ILE A 175 -13.04 2.57 -12.62
N ASP A 176 -13.71 2.49 -13.76
CA ASP A 176 -14.43 1.26 -14.15
C ASP A 176 -13.43 0.14 -14.50
N LYS A 177 -12.36 0.48 -15.21
CA LYS A 177 -11.26 -0.46 -15.49
C LYS A 177 -10.47 -0.82 -14.24
N THR A 178 -10.36 0.10 -13.29
CA THR A 178 -9.72 -0.16 -11.99
C THR A 178 -10.52 -1.19 -11.20
N ILE A 179 -11.84 -1.00 -11.07
CA ILE A 179 -12.75 -1.94 -10.40
C ILE A 179 -12.67 -3.32 -11.08
N LYS A 180 -12.69 -3.35 -12.41
CA LYS A 180 -12.53 -4.60 -13.16
C LYS A 180 -11.19 -5.29 -12.85
N ALA A 181 -10.09 -4.55 -12.82
CA ALA A 181 -8.77 -5.08 -12.53
C ALA A 181 -8.66 -5.61 -11.08
N ILE A 182 -9.27 -4.94 -10.11
CA ILE A 182 -9.34 -5.39 -8.72
C ILE A 182 -10.14 -6.70 -8.64
N ASN A 183 -11.34 -6.76 -9.26
CA ASN A 183 -12.18 -7.95 -9.27
C ASN A 183 -11.51 -9.15 -9.96
N GLU A 184 -10.82 -8.92 -11.07
CA GLU A 184 -10.04 -9.96 -11.75
C GLU A 184 -8.92 -10.50 -10.85
N GLU A 185 -8.21 -9.62 -10.15
CA GLU A 185 -7.13 -10.02 -9.25
C GLU A 185 -7.66 -10.75 -8.01
N ALA A 186 -8.76 -10.28 -7.41
CA ALA A 186 -9.43 -10.95 -6.30
C ALA A 186 -9.85 -12.39 -6.69
N LYS A 187 -10.50 -12.55 -7.84
CA LYS A 187 -10.87 -13.88 -8.37
C LYS A 187 -9.65 -14.79 -8.62
N ASN A 188 -8.51 -14.22 -9.06
CA ASN A 188 -7.28 -14.99 -9.24
C ASN A 188 -6.70 -15.45 -7.89
N LEU A 189 -6.79 -14.63 -6.84
CA LEU A 189 -6.37 -14.99 -5.49
C LEU A 189 -7.27 -16.05 -4.87
N GLU A 190 -8.58 -15.93 -5.04
CA GLU A 190 -9.57 -16.93 -4.58
C GLU A 190 -9.33 -18.30 -5.22
N LYS A 191 -9.02 -18.36 -6.52
CA LYS A 191 -8.65 -19.61 -7.20
C LYS A 191 -7.39 -20.26 -6.63
N GLN A 192 -6.53 -19.48 -5.96
CA GLN A 192 -5.35 -19.97 -5.24
C GLN A 192 -5.65 -20.33 -3.78
N GLY A 193 -6.93 -20.30 -3.37
CA GLY A 193 -7.39 -20.60 -2.02
C GLY A 193 -7.15 -19.47 -1.04
N ILE A 194 -7.02 -18.22 -1.51
CA ILE A 194 -6.82 -17.05 -0.67
C ILE A 194 -8.14 -16.28 -0.61
N ASN A 195 -8.73 -16.22 0.56
CA ASN A 195 -10.03 -15.60 0.83
C ASN A 195 -9.97 -14.52 1.92
N LYS A 196 -8.78 -13.95 2.16
CA LYS A 196 -8.56 -12.82 3.07
C LYS A 196 -7.82 -11.77 2.28
N ILE A 197 -8.57 -10.83 1.69
CA ILE A 197 -8.09 -9.90 0.69
C ILE A 197 -8.29 -8.47 1.16
N ILE A 198 -7.21 -7.71 1.22
CA ILE A 198 -7.18 -6.29 1.58
C ILE A 198 -6.91 -5.48 0.32
N LEU A 199 -7.71 -4.48 0.06
CA LEU A 199 -7.40 -3.44 -0.91
C LEU A 199 -6.66 -2.29 -0.23
N LEU A 200 -5.46 -2.00 -0.68
CA LEU A 200 -4.65 -0.86 -0.27
C LEU A 200 -4.79 0.22 -1.34
N SER A 201 -5.57 1.26 -1.06
CA SER A 201 -6.04 2.25 -2.02
C SER A 201 -5.40 3.61 -1.80
N HIS A 202 -5.03 4.29 -2.89
CA HIS A 202 -4.76 5.73 -2.89
C HIS A 202 -5.65 6.44 -3.93
N LEU A 203 -6.90 6.02 -4.02
CA LEU A 203 -7.86 6.60 -4.97
C LEU A 203 -8.54 7.85 -4.40
N GLY A 204 -8.40 8.08 -3.10
CA GLY A 204 -9.08 9.15 -2.38
C GLY A 204 -10.49 8.77 -1.94
N TYR A 205 -10.96 9.44 -0.88
CA TYR A 205 -12.31 9.25 -0.36
C TYR A 205 -13.32 10.02 -1.19
N GLY A 206 -14.33 9.34 -1.74
CA GLY A 206 -15.42 9.99 -2.48
C GLY A 206 -16.29 9.04 -3.27
N GLU A 207 -17.42 9.56 -3.76
CA GLU A 207 -18.43 8.79 -4.52
C GLU A 207 -17.90 8.21 -5.84
N HIS A 208 -16.86 8.81 -6.41
CA HIS A 208 -16.23 8.38 -7.65
C HIS A 208 -14.89 7.67 -7.45
N ALA A 209 -14.54 7.35 -6.21
CA ALA A 209 -13.28 6.73 -5.80
C ALA A 209 -13.53 5.56 -4.83
N ASP A 210 -13.01 5.59 -3.61
CA ASP A 210 -13.11 4.47 -2.67
C ASP A 210 -14.54 4.02 -2.36
N LEU A 211 -15.52 4.94 -2.33
CA LEU A 211 -16.92 4.55 -2.09
C LEU A 211 -17.51 3.77 -3.26
N LYS A 212 -17.18 4.12 -4.51
CA LYS A 212 -17.60 3.35 -5.67
C LYS A 212 -16.92 1.99 -5.70
N VAL A 213 -15.60 1.96 -5.43
CA VAL A 213 -14.84 0.72 -5.34
C VAL A 213 -15.42 -0.21 -4.27
N ALA A 214 -15.75 0.31 -3.09
CA ALA A 214 -16.36 -0.48 -2.01
C ALA A 214 -17.72 -1.10 -2.38
N ARG A 215 -18.50 -0.43 -3.24
CA ARG A 215 -19.80 -0.93 -3.69
C ARG A 215 -19.72 -1.94 -4.83
N GLU A 216 -18.72 -1.82 -5.69
CA GLU A 216 -18.66 -2.53 -6.97
C GLU A 216 -17.54 -3.59 -7.05
N THR A 217 -16.74 -3.73 -5.99
CA THR A 217 -15.76 -4.81 -5.90
C THR A 217 -16.29 -6.01 -5.14
N GLU A 218 -15.86 -7.19 -5.57
CA GLU A 218 -16.21 -8.48 -4.98
C GLU A 218 -14.96 -9.16 -4.41
N GLY A 219 -15.11 -9.91 -3.31
CA GLY A 219 -14.01 -10.67 -2.70
C GLY A 219 -13.01 -9.81 -1.92
N ILE A 220 -13.31 -8.53 -1.66
CA ILE A 220 -12.51 -7.63 -0.84
C ILE A 220 -13.10 -7.56 0.57
N ASP A 221 -12.31 -7.89 1.59
CA ASP A 221 -12.75 -7.89 2.99
C ASP A 221 -12.52 -6.54 3.68
N ILE A 222 -11.44 -5.85 3.33
CA ILE A 222 -11.03 -4.59 3.96
C ILE A 222 -10.48 -3.64 2.89
N ILE A 223 -10.85 -2.37 2.97
CA ILE A 223 -10.21 -1.28 2.21
C ILE A 223 -9.44 -0.41 3.18
N VAL A 224 -8.16 -0.19 2.90
CA VAL A 224 -7.27 0.74 3.60
C VAL A 224 -6.96 1.85 2.63
N GLY A 225 -7.49 3.05 2.90
CA GLY A 225 -7.40 4.21 2.02
C GLY A 225 -6.35 5.24 2.43
N GLY A 226 -5.92 6.05 1.46
CA GLY A 226 -5.03 7.21 1.56
C GLY A 226 -5.54 8.36 0.70
#